data_a17e6c546923c24ee1f355871c2f6344
#
_entry.id   a17e6c546923c24ee1f355871c2f6344
#
_cell.length_a   1.000
_cell.length_b   1.000
_cell.length_c   1.000
_cell.angle_alpha   90.00
_cell.angle_beta   90.00
_cell.angle_gamma   90.00
#
_symmetry.space_group_name_H-M   'P 1'
#
loop_
_entity.id
_entity.type
_entity.pdbx_description
1 polymer ?
#
loop_
_entity_poly.entity_id
_entity_poly.type
_entity_poly.pdbx_seq_one_letter_code
_entity_poly.pdbx_strand_id
1 'polypeptide(L)'
;METVELGPSDAAELADLYTEYDWWADRSADGVREALANSLALGLRDGNDLVASARIVTDGVYYAKCYDVVVREDRRGEGVGEELMRAVASHPAVDDVFCSLTCREGLVPFYERCGFEPYPSPVERPDGPAEEMAHLYLPRPDD
;
A
#
# COMPACT_ATOMS: atom_id res chain seq x y z
N MET A 1 -7.08 -9.57 15.85
CA MET A 1 -7.51 -9.12 14.50
C MET A 1 -7.11 -10.16 13.47
N GLU A 2 -7.87 -10.25 12.41
CA GLU A 2 -7.63 -11.24 11.36
C GLU A 2 -7.18 -10.57 10.09
N THR A 3 -6.10 -11.09 9.47
CA THR A 3 -5.66 -10.68 8.14
C THR A 3 -6.52 -11.39 7.09
N VAL A 4 -7.08 -10.61 6.16
CA VAL A 4 -7.94 -11.13 5.09
C VAL A 4 -7.52 -10.57 3.74
N GLU A 5 -7.83 -11.30 2.67
CA GLU A 5 -7.74 -10.74 1.33
C GLU A 5 -9.07 -10.10 0.98
N LEU A 6 -9.04 -8.87 0.50
CA LEU A 6 -10.23 -8.13 0.12
C LEU A 6 -10.51 -8.33 -1.37
N GLY A 7 -11.78 -8.41 -1.72
CA GLY A 7 -12.23 -8.52 -3.10
C GLY A 7 -13.29 -7.47 -3.42
N PRO A 8 -13.81 -7.47 -4.66
CA PRO A 8 -14.81 -6.48 -5.09
C PRO A 8 -16.03 -6.34 -4.17
N SER A 9 -16.43 -7.41 -3.48
CA SER A 9 -17.55 -7.34 -2.55
C SER A 9 -17.26 -6.49 -1.30
N ASP A 10 -16.01 -6.15 -1.05
CA ASP A 10 -15.61 -5.31 0.09
C ASP A 10 -15.52 -3.82 -0.28
N ALA A 11 -15.87 -3.47 -1.51
CA ALA A 11 -15.64 -2.13 -2.04
C ALA A 11 -16.35 -1.03 -1.27
N ALA A 12 -17.60 -1.25 -0.86
CA ALA A 12 -18.36 -0.23 -0.14
C ALA A 12 -17.72 0.07 1.22
N GLU A 13 -17.29 -0.95 1.93
CA GLU A 13 -16.66 -0.80 3.25
C GLU A 13 -15.30 -0.12 3.12
N LEU A 14 -14.51 -0.50 2.11
CA LEU A 14 -13.22 0.14 1.87
C LEU A 14 -13.38 1.59 1.43
N ALA A 15 -14.38 1.89 0.58
CA ALA A 15 -14.67 3.26 0.18
C ALA A 15 -15.00 4.13 1.40
N ASP A 16 -15.77 3.60 2.34
CA ASP A 16 -16.07 4.31 3.60
C ASP A 16 -14.79 4.60 4.39
N LEU A 17 -13.86 3.66 4.45
CA LEU A 17 -12.59 3.86 5.12
C LEU A 17 -11.77 4.94 4.44
N TYR A 18 -11.78 5.01 3.12
CA TYR A 18 -11.07 6.05 2.37
C TYR A 18 -11.63 7.46 2.62
N THR A 19 -12.90 7.59 3.03
CA THR A 19 -13.46 8.92 3.32
C THR A 19 -12.79 9.61 4.49
N GLU A 20 -12.05 8.89 5.32
CA GLU A 20 -11.28 9.47 6.42
C GLU A 20 -10.01 10.19 5.95
N TYR A 21 -9.68 10.09 4.65
CA TYR A 21 -8.48 10.70 4.06
C TYR A 21 -8.91 11.70 2.99
N ASP A 22 -8.59 12.97 3.18
CA ASP A 22 -9.04 14.07 2.31
C ASP A 22 -8.73 13.82 0.83
N TRP A 23 -7.55 13.27 0.54
CA TRP A 23 -7.13 13.07 -0.86
C TRP A 23 -7.78 11.85 -1.52
N TRP A 24 -8.51 11.03 -0.76
CA TRP A 24 -9.24 9.87 -1.28
C TRP A 24 -10.72 9.92 -0.99
N ALA A 25 -11.20 10.99 -0.37
CA ALA A 25 -12.59 11.08 0.09
C ALA A 25 -13.62 11.06 -1.05
N ASP A 26 -13.22 11.39 -2.27
CA ASP A 26 -14.07 11.41 -3.45
C ASP A 26 -14.07 10.09 -4.24
N ARG A 27 -13.35 9.07 -3.77
CA ARG A 27 -13.38 7.76 -4.43
C ARG A 27 -14.75 7.12 -4.30
N SER A 28 -15.29 6.66 -5.44
CA SER A 28 -16.59 5.99 -5.45
C SER A 28 -16.45 4.51 -5.11
N ALA A 29 -17.55 3.92 -4.60
CA ALA A 29 -17.56 2.47 -4.37
C ALA A 29 -17.35 1.70 -5.68
N ASP A 30 -17.84 2.20 -6.81
CA ASP A 30 -17.63 1.55 -8.12
C ASP A 30 -16.15 1.58 -8.52
N GLY A 31 -15.48 2.72 -8.34
CA GLY A 31 -14.04 2.83 -8.62
C GLY A 31 -13.23 1.91 -7.72
N VAL A 32 -13.54 1.86 -6.43
CA VAL A 32 -12.87 0.97 -5.47
C VAL A 32 -13.10 -0.50 -5.86
N ARG A 33 -14.32 -0.84 -6.26
CA ARG A 33 -14.64 -2.22 -6.70
C ARG A 33 -13.78 -2.63 -7.88
N GLU A 34 -13.64 -1.76 -8.86
CA GLU A 34 -12.81 -2.04 -10.04
C GLU A 34 -11.33 -2.16 -9.67
N ALA A 35 -10.84 -1.30 -8.78
CA ALA A 35 -9.46 -1.38 -8.29
C ALA A 35 -9.21 -2.70 -7.56
N LEU A 36 -10.16 -3.14 -6.73
CA LEU A 36 -10.04 -4.41 -6.02
C LEU A 36 -10.07 -5.62 -6.97
N ALA A 37 -10.75 -5.50 -8.09
CA ALA A 37 -10.77 -6.56 -9.11
C ALA A 37 -9.42 -6.69 -9.84
N ASN A 38 -8.59 -5.64 -9.81
CA ASN A 38 -7.36 -5.57 -10.58
C ASN A 38 -6.09 -5.45 -9.72
N SER A 39 -6.22 -5.68 -8.43
CA SER A 39 -5.07 -5.63 -7.52
C SER A 39 -5.27 -6.64 -6.39
N LEU A 40 -4.18 -6.94 -5.69
CA LEU A 40 -4.24 -7.69 -4.46
C LEU A 40 -4.46 -6.69 -3.33
N ALA A 41 -5.44 -6.92 -2.48
CA ALA A 41 -5.68 -6.06 -1.33
C ALA A 41 -5.72 -6.90 -0.06
N LEU A 42 -4.97 -6.46 0.94
CA LEU A 42 -5.01 -7.06 2.26
C LEU A 42 -5.74 -6.13 3.21
N GLY A 43 -6.47 -6.70 4.14
CA GLY A 43 -7.14 -5.95 5.17
C GLY A 43 -6.97 -6.61 6.53
N LEU A 44 -7.14 -5.83 7.58
CA LEU A 44 -7.27 -6.33 8.94
C LEU A 44 -8.71 -6.12 9.39
N ARG A 45 -9.32 -7.18 9.90
CA ARG A 45 -10.66 -7.14 10.47
C ARG A 45 -10.60 -7.40 11.96
N ASP A 46 -11.37 -6.59 12.68
CA ASP A 46 -11.64 -6.82 14.09
C ASP A 46 -13.10 -7.22 14.17
N GLY A 47 -13.34 -8.54 14.35
CA GLY A 47 -14.68 -9.09 14.14
C GLY A 47 -15.10 -8.91 12.69
N ASN A 48 -16.22 -8.21 12.47
CA ASN A 48 -16.71 -7.93 11.12
C ASN A 48 -16.26 -6.58 10.57
N ASP A 49 -15.54 -5.79 11.37
CA ASP A 49 -15.17 -4.43 10.99
C ASP A 49 -13.82 -4.40 10.30
N LEU A 50 -13.75 -3.76 9.12
CA LEU A 50 -12.50 -3.50 8.44
C LEU A 50 -11.82 -2.29 9.10
N VAL A 51 -10.63 -2.50 9.65
CA VAL A 51 -9.92 -1.45 10.40
C VAL A 51 -8.68 -0.95 9.68
N ALA A 52 -8.17 -1.68 8.70
CA ALA A 52 -7.01 -1.25 7.92
C ALA A 52 -6.99 -1.98 6.58
N SER A 53 -6.34 -1.38 5.60
CA SER A 53 -6.16 -1.99 4.29
C SER A 53 -4.91 -1.46 3.61
N ALA A 54 -4.32 -2.29 2.76
CA ALA A 54 -3.27 -1.90 1.82
C ALA A 54 -3.53 -2.62 0.50
N ARG A 55 -3.22 -1.95 -0.59
CA ARG A 55 -3.44 -2.49 -1.93
C ARG A 55 -2.11 -2.68 -2.61
N ILE A 56 -1.95 -3.81 -3.31
CA ILE A 56 -0.71 -4.18 -3.98
C ILE A 56 -1.01 -4.37 -5.46
N VAL A 57 -0.30 -3.62 -6.31
CA VAL A 57 -0.35 -3.80 -7.76
C VAL A 57 0.89 -4.59 -8.14
N THR A 58 0.70 -5.74 -8.80
CA THR A 58 1.79 -6.65 -9.11
C THR A 58 1.52 -7.40 -10.41
N ASP A 59 2.59 -7.73 -11.12
CA ASP A 59 2.52 -8.66 -12.25
C ASP A 59 2.67 -10.12 -11.81
N GLY A 60 2.95 -10.35 -10.54
CA GLY A 60 3.15 -11.68 -9.98
C GLY A 60 4.49 -12.33 -10.30
N VAL A 61 5.38 -11.63 -11.01
CA VAL A 61 6.63 -12.18 -11.53
C VAL A 61 7.84 -11.34 -11.14
N TYR A 62 7.80 -10.04 -11.44
CA TYR A 62 8.98 -9.18 -11.26
C TYR A 62 8.77 -8.05 -10.28
N TYR A 63 7.60 -7.40 -10.28
CA TYR A 63 7.38 -6.16 -9.53
C TYR A 63 6.09 -6.19 -8.74
N ALA A 64 6.12 -5.53 -7.59
CA ALA A 64 4.95 -5.19 -6.81
C ALA A 64 5.13 -3.79 -6.26
N LYS A 65 4.03 -3.02 -6.21
CA LYS A 65 4.05 -1.73 -5.52
C LYS A 65 2.85 -1.64 -4.59
N CYS A 66 3.13 -1.25 -3.35
CA CYS A 66 2.11 -1.08 -2.33
C CYS A 66 1.53 0.32 -2.40
N TYR A 67 0.20 0.40 -2.41
CA TYR A 67 -0.57 1.64 -2.48
C TYR A 67 -1.63 1.68 -1.40
N ASP A 68 -2.10 2.87 -1.11
CA ASP A 68 -3.35 3.11 -0.37
C ASP A 68 -3.34 2.43 1.00
N VAL A 69 -2.25 2.61 1.75
CA VAL A 69 -2.18 2.10 3.13
C VAL A 69 -3.04 2.99 4.00
N VAL A 70 -4.09 2.42 4.60
CA VAL A 70 -5.04 3.16 5.44
C VAL A 70 -5.28 2.41 6.75
N VAL A 71 -5.44 3.18 7.82
CA VAL A 71 -5.84 2.67 9.14
C VAL A 71 -6.99 3.55 9.61
N ARG A 72 -8.07 2.92 10.10
CA ARG A 72 -9.22 3.64 10.62
C ARG A 72 -8.77 4.59 11.74
N GLU A 73 -9.29 5.81 11.72
CA GLU A 73 -8.82 6.88 12.58
C GLU A 73 -8.82 6.51 14.07
N ASP A 74 -9.89 5.85 14.53
CA ASP A 74 -10.03 5.44 15.93
C ASP A 74 -9.16 4.25 16.33
N ARG A 75 -8.42 3.69 15.39
CA ARG A 75 -7.51 2.56 15.65
C ARG A 75 -6.04 2.93 15.43
N ARG A 76 -5.75 4.18 15.13
CA ARG A 76 -4.37 4.66 14.96
C ARG A 76 -3.67 4.68 16.31
N GLY A 77 -2.35 4.45 16.28
CA GLY A 77 -1.54 4.41 17.49
C GLY A 77 -1.60 3.10 18.26
N GLU A 78 -2.25 2.07 17.72
CA GLU A 78 -2.41 0.75 18.36
C GLU A 78 -1.57 -0.34 17.71
N GLY A 79 -0.70 0.00 16.75
CA GLY A 79 0.12 -1.00 16.04
C GLY A 79 -0.60 -1.70 14.90
N VAL A 80 -1.80 -1.27 14.54
CA VAL A 80 -2.61 -1.88 13.47
C VAL A 80 -1.90 -1.75 12.12
N GLY A 81 -1.39 -0.57 11.81
CA GLY A 81 -0.67 -0.35 10.55
C GLY A 81 0.58 -1.20 10.43
N GLU A 82 1.31 -1.38 11.51
CA GLU A 82 2.51 -2.22 11.53
C GLU A 82 2.15 -3.70 11.31
N GLU A 83 1.08 -4.17 11.95
CA GLU A 83 0.59 -5.53 11.74
C GLU A 83 0.19 -5.76 10.29
N LEU A 84 -0.52 -4.78 9.68
CA LEU A 84 -0.91 -4.84 8.27
C LEU A 84 0.32 -4.92 7.36
N MET A 85 1.30 -4.05 7.56
CA MET A 85 2.47 -4.01 6.68
C MET A 85 3.36 -5.23 6.85
N ARG A 86 3.40 -5.84 8.02
CA ARG A 86 4.07 -7.12 8.21
C ARG A 86 3.37 -8.23 7.42
N ALA A 87 2.04 -8.21 7.38
CA ALA A 87 1.28 -9.14 6.57
C ALA A 87 1.56 -8.95 5.08
N VAL A 88 1.66 -7.71 4.62
CA VAL A 88 2.05 -7.38 3.23
C VAL A 88 3.44 -7.94 2.93
N ALA A 89 4.42 -7.66 3.78
CA ALA A 89 5.81 -8.06 3.57
C ALA A 89 6.00 -9.57 3.54
N SER A 90 5.14 -10.32 4.24
CA SER A 90 5.22 -11.78 4.31
C SER A 90 4.26 -12.49 3.34
N HIS A 91 3.49 -11.74 2.56
CA HIS A 91 2.53 -12.36 1.63
C HIS A 91 3.28 -13.06 0.47
N PRO A 92 2.83 -14.27 0.08
CA PRO A 92 3.51 -15.00 -1.01
C PRO A 92 3.62 -14.22 -2.31
N ALA A 93 2.68 -13.33 -2.62
CA ALA A 93 2.70 -12.55 -3.86
C ALA A 93 3.86 -11.55 -3.94
N VAL A 94 4.51 -11.20 -2.81
CA VAL A 94 5.63 -10.27 -2.80
C VAL A 94 6.96 -10.96 -2.48
N ASP A 95 6.95 -12.26 -2.29
CA ASP A 95 8.09 -13.03 -1.77
C ASP A 95 9.29 -13.01 -2.73
N ASP A 96 9.05 -13.21 -4.03
CA ASP A 96 10.09 -13.31 -5.04
C ASP A 96 10.09 -12.14 -6.02
N VAL A 97 9.43 -11.04 -5.68
CA VAL A 97 9.33 -9.88 -6.55
C VAL A 97 9.97 -8.66 -5.90
N PHE A 98 10.35 -7.69 -6.70
CA PHE A 98 10.79 -6.40 -6.18
C PHE A 98 9.57 -5.61 -5.71
N CYS A 99 9.42 -5.47 -4.40
CA CYS A 99 8.29 -4.77 -3.79
C CYS A 99 8.71 -3.39 -3.30
N SER A 100 7.99 -2.36 -3.72
CA SER A 100 8.30 -0.98 -3.35
C SER A 100 7.06 -0.23 -2.89
N LEU A 101 7.27 0.94 -2.31
CA LEU A 101 6.22 1.89 -1.97
C LEU A 101 6.77 3.31 -1.97
N THR A 102 5.87 4.28 -2.06
CA THR A 102 6.21 5.69 -1.91
C THR A 102 5.47 6.22 -0.68
N CYS A 103 6.16 6.95 0.17
CA CYS A 103 5.57 7.53 1.36
C CYS A 103 6.12 8.93 1.63
N ARG A 104 5.47 9.64 2.55
CA ARG A 104 6.01 10.90 3.06
C ARG A 104 7.26 10.62 3.90
N GLU A 105 8.22 11.53 3.87
CA GLU A 105 9.46 11.36 4.63
C GLU A 105 9.24 11.05 6.11
N GLY A 106 8.24 11.66 6.72
CA GLY A 106 7.92 11.44 8.13
C GLY A 106 7.48 10.01 8.45
N LEU A 107 7.09 9.24 7.44
CA LEU A 107 6.67 7.85 7.63
C LEU A 107 7.80 6.84 7.39
N VAL A 108 8.98 7.30 6.97
CA VAL A 108 10.11 6.39 6.74
C VAL A 108 10.41 5.54 7.98
N PRO A 109 10.52 6.10 9.21
CA PRO A 109 10.77 5.25 10.38
C PRO A 109 9.72 4.17 10.61
N PHE A 110 8.44 4.48 10.31
CA PHE A 110 7.36 3.51 10.41
C PHE A 110 7.59 2.33 9.46
N TYR A 111 7.87 2.63 8.18
CA TYR A 111 8.08 1.57 7.19
C TYR A 111 9.38 0.81 7.40
N GLU A 112 10.41 1.46 7.95
CA GLU A 112 11.63 0.75 8.35
C GLU A 112 11.36 -0.30 9.41
N ARG A 113 10.49 0.02 10.39
CA ARG A 113 10.09 -0.98 11.42
C ARG A 113 9.33 -2.15 10.81
N CYS A 114 8.71 -1.96 9.65
CA CYS A 114 7.97 -3.01 8.95
C CYS A 114 8.84 -3.84 8.00
N GLY A 115 10.13 -3.52 7.91
CA GLY A 115 11.07 -4.28 7.07
C GLY A 115 11.43 -3.64 5.76
N PHE A 116 10.89 -2.46 5.46
CA PHE A 116 11.24 -1.72 4.25
C PHE A 116 12.49 -0.87 4.49
N GLU A 117 13.23 -0.62 3.42
CA GLU A 117 14.42 0.22 3.47
C GLU A 117 14.33 1.31 2.42
N PRO A 118 14.80 2.54 2.72
CA PRO A 118 14.88 3.57 1.69
C PRO A 118 15.81 3.14 0.57
N TYR A 119 15.52 3.59 -0.65
CA TYR A 119 16.47 3.42 -1.73
C TYR A 119 17.78 4.09 -1.36
N PRO A 120 18.91 3.42 -1.56
CA PRO A 120 20.20 4.07 -1.39
C PRO A 120 20.37 5.15 -2.45
N SER A 121 21.04 6.24 -2.10
CA SER A 121 21.35 7.31 -3.03
C SER A 121 22.80 7.74 -2.81
N PRO A 122 23.66 7.61 -3.82
CA PRO A 122 23.43 7.11 -5.17
C PRO A 122 23.22 5.58 -5.21
N VAL A 123 22.53 5.11 -6.25
CA VAL A 123 22.33 3.67 -6.45
C VAL A 123 23.50 3.13 -7.27
N GLU A 124 24.15 2.10 -6.75
CA GLU A 124 25.21 1.41 -7.48
C GLU A 124 24.59 0.40 -8.46
N ARG A 125 25.10 0.40 -9.66
CA ARG A 125 24.72 -0.56 -10.70
C ARG A 125 25.88 -1.52 -10.93
N PRO A 126 25.59 -2.80 -11.19
CA PRO A 126 26.65 -3.77 -11.46
C PRO A 126 27.48 -3.42 -12.69
N ASP A 127 26.91 -2.69 -13.65
CA ASP A 127 27.49 -2.41 -14.96
C ASP A 127 27.69 -0.91 -15.24
N GLY A 128 27.66 -0.07 -14.22
CA GLY A 128 27.77 1.36 -14.44
C GLY A 128 28.10 2.17 -13.20
N PRO A 129 28.25 3.49 -13.35
CA PRO A 129 28.55 4.38 -12.23
C PRO A 129 27.34 4.52 -11.29
N ALA A 130 27.62 4.96 -10.06
CA ALA A 130 26.59 5.30 -9.11
C ALA A 130 25.78 6.52 -9.61
N GLU A 131 24.45 6.44 -9.46
CA GLU A 131 23.54 7.50 -9.87
C GLU A 131 22.47 7.72 -8.79
N GLU A 132 22.02 8.97 -8.66
CA GLU A 132 20.87 9.27 -7.83
C GLU A 132 19.58 8.83 -8.53
N MET A 133 18.63 8.33 -7.74
CA MET A 133 17.31 7.96 -8.25
C MET A 133 16.41 9.18 -8.31
N ALA A 134 15.59 9.26 -9.37
CA ALA A 134 14.61 10.32 -9.55
C ALA A 134 13.23 9.69 -9.77
N HIS A 135 12.20 10.40 -9.32
CA HIS A 135 10.82 10.04 -9.58
C HIS A 135 10.24 10.97 -10.64
N LEU A 136 9.57 10.40 -11.63
CA LEU A 136 8.92 11.17 -12.69
C LEU A 136 7.47 10.74 -12.82
N TYR A 137 6.63 11.67 -13.26
CA TYR A 137 5.21 11.38 -13.50
C TYR A 137 4.78 12.01 -14.83
N LEU A 138 3.68 11.49 -15.36
CA LEU A 138 3.09 12.03 -16.57
C LEU A 138 1.94 12.95 -16.16
N PRO A 139 2.10 14.29 -16.30
CA PRO A 139 1.02 15.18 -15.92
C PRO A 139 -0.20 15.01 -16.84
N ARG A 140 -1.37 15.23 -16.26
CA ARG A 140 -2.64 15.22 -16.99
C ARG A 140 -3.15 16.66 -17.10
N PRO A 141 -3.95 16.96 -18.12
CA PRO A 141 -4.43 18.34 -18.31
C PRO A 141 -5.20 18.91 -17.13
N ASP A 142 -5.80 18.08 -16.31
CA ASP A 142 -6.62 18.48 -15.15
C ASP A 142 -5.87 18.53 -13.83
N ASP A 143 -4.56 18.25 -13.85
CA ASP A 143 -3.74 18.21 -12.65
C ASP A 143 -3.17 19.57 -12.26
#